data_3f9477a18b119291452600f300462d96
#
_entry.id   3f9477a18b119291452600f300462d96
#
_cell.length_a   1.000
_cell.length_b   1.000
_cell.length_c   1.000
_cell.angle_alpha   90.00
_cell.angle_beta   90.00
_cell.angle_gamma   90.00
#
_symmetry.space_group_name_H-M   'P 1'
#
loop_
_entity.id
_entity.type
_entity.pdbx_description
1 polymer ?
#
loop_
_entity_poly.entity_id
_entity_poly.type
_entity_poly.pdbx_seq_one_letter_code
_entity_poly.pdbx_strand_id
1 'polypeptide(L)'
;MNNAVRASLRQAGLQDSVRVVDITPVNLKQQLVRNRAYDRLCETPNCIVCPSGRQGDCVVSGVIYLITCQLYGAEYIGETGRSLCIRVKEHLDGLVKSKTSSPLSAHRRQCHDNTPFKIAVTILARESDVLARKTLEAFYITAKSPIMNRKEECIAVTNEPAPYQDLCGF
;
A
#
# COMPACT_ATOMS: atom_id res chain seq x y z
N MET A 1 -10.22 -28.97 2.14
CA MET A 1 -9.60 -28.19 3.23
C MET A 1 -10.62 -27.70 4.25
N ASN A 2 -11.80 -27.29 3.84
CA ASN A 2 -12.86 -26.72 4.69
C ASN A 2 -13.42 -27.68 5.76
N ASN A 3 -13.50 -28.98 5.48
CA ASN A 3 -14.07 -29.97 6.42
C ASN A 3 -13.22 -30.16 7.69
N ALA A 4 -11.89 -30.06 7.57
CA ALA A 4 -10.98 -30.19 8.71
C ALA A 4 -11.13 -29.00 9.67
N VAL A 5 -11.19 -27.76 9.14
CA VAL A 5 -11.38 -26.55 9.94
C VAL A 5 -12.73 -26.59 10.66
N ARG A 6 -13.81 -26.99 9.98
CA ARG A 6 -15.14 -27.14 10.60
C ARG A 6 -15.16 -28.21 11.68
N ALA A 7 -14.43 -29.30 11.49
CA ALA A 7 -14.30 -30.34 12.51
C ALA A 7 -13.56 -29.83 13.76
N SER A 8 -12.47 -29.12 13.58
CA SER A 8 -11.71 -28.49 14.68
C SER A 8 -12.55 -27.46 15.46
N LEU A 9 -13.34 -26.64 14.76
CA LEU A 9 -14.25 -25.68 15.40
C LEU A 9 -15.33 -26.36 16.23
N ARG A 10 -15.89 -27.48 15.75
CA ARG A 10 -16.84 -28.29 16.52
C ARG A 10 -16.19 -28.88 17.76
N GLN A 11 -14.99 -29.42 17.62
CA GLN A 11 -14.24 -30.00 18.75
C GLN A 11 -13.89 -28.96 19.81
N ALA A 12 -13.65 -27.71 19.38
CA ALA A 12 -13.38 -26.58 20.28
C ALA A 12 -14.65 -25.89 20.82
N GLY A 13 -15.86 -26.34 20.42
CA GLY A 13 -17.14 -25.71 20.83
C GLY A 13 -17.36 -24.30 20.26
N LEU A 14 -16.66 -23.93 19.20
CA LEU A 14 -16.68 -22.58 18.61
C LEU A 14 -17.54 -22.46 17.35
N GLN A 15 -18.30 -23.51 16.97
CA GLN A 15 -19.10 -23.55 15.75
C GLN A 15 -20.16 -22.43 15.66
N ASP A 16 -20.66 -21.96 16.80
CA ASP A 16 -21.69 -20.94 16.86
C ASP A 16 -21.11 -19.51 16.94
N SER A 17 -19.82 -19.40 17.32
CA SER A 17 -19.12 -18.13 17.47
C SER A 17 -18.27 -17.76 16.25
N VAL A 18 -17.92 -18.74 15.41
CA VAL A 18 -17.01 -18.55 14.26
C VAL A 18 -17.69 -18.97 12.96
N ARG A 19 -17.84 -18.02 12.04
CA ARG A 19 -18.34 -18.30 10.70
C ARG A 19 -17.17 -18.56 9.74
N VAL A 20 -17.09 -19.78 9.22
CA VAL A 20 -16.12 -20.10 8.16
C VAL A 20 -16.65 -19.67 6.80
N VAL A 21 -15.95 -18.78 6.13
CA VAL A 21 -16.27 -18.32 4.78
C VAL A 21 -15.26 -18.92 3.81
N ASP A 22 -15.75 -19.64 2.80
CA ASP A 22 -14.92 -20.15 1.71
C ASP A 22 -14.59 -19.02 0.72
N ILE A 23 -13.34 -18.61 0.67
CA ILE A 23 -12.87 -17.69 -0.36
C ILE A 23 -12.41 -18.53 -1.55
N THR A 24 -13.13 -18.46 -2.66
CA THR A 24 -12.72 -19.13 -3.91
C THR A 24 -11.40 -18.54 -4.39
N PRO A 25 -10.41 -19.39 -4.76
CA PRO A 25 -9.18 -18.89 -5.35
C PRO A 25 -9.48 -18.09 -6.62
N VAL A 26 -8.67 -17.06 -6.86
CA VAL A 26 -8.74 -16.24 -8.08
C VAL A 26 -8.79 -17.16 -9.29
N ASN A 27 -9.78 -16.97 -10.17
CA ASN A 27 -9.96 -17.85 -11.32
C ASN A 27 -8.76 -17.77 -12.29
N LEU A 28 -8.54 -18.85 -13.04
CA LEU A 28 -7.41 -18.96 -13.96
C LEU A 28 -7.33 -17.81 -14.97
N LYS A 29 -8.50 -17.31 -15.42
CA LYS A 29 -8.58 -16.14 -16.32
C LYS A 29 -7.97 -14.89 -15.68
N GLN A 30 -8.28 -14.62 -14.42
CA GLN A 30 -7.70 -13.48 -13.70
C GLN A 30 -6.21 -13.65 -13.44
N GLN A 31 -5.75 -14.88 -13.17
CA GLN A 31 -4.32 -15.17 -13.00
C GLN A 31 -3.56 -14.99 -14.32
N LEU A 32 -4.09 -15.51 -15.43
CA LEU A 32 -3.47 -15.41 -16.75
C LEU A 32 -3.45 -13.96 -17.27
N VAL A 33 -4.53 -13.21 -17.08
CA VAL A 33 -4.60 -11.79 -17.47
C VAL A 33 -3.63 -10.93 -16.67
N ARG A 34 -3.43 -11.22 -15.39
CA ARG A 34 -2.49 -10.48 -14.52
C ARG A 34 -1.01 -10.78 -14.80
N ASN A 35 -0.70 -11.91 -15.44
CA ASN A 35 0.69 -12.36 -15.66
C ASN A 35 1.24 -12.04 -17.05
N ARG A 36 0.59 -11.20 -17.86
CA ARG A 36 1.11 -10.79 -19.16
C ARG A 36 2.34 -9.91 -18.96
N ALA A 37 3.50 -10.40 -19.39
CA ALA A 37 4.78 -9.68 -19.24
C ALA A 37 4.77 -8.33 -19.96
N TYR A 38 4.08 -8.23 -21.10
CA TYR A 38 3.96 -7.00 -21.89
C TYR A 38 3.01 -5.95 -21.28
N ASP A 39 2.11 -6.34 -20.38
CA ASP A 39 1.25 -5.37 -19.66
C ASP A 39 2.01 -4.59 -18.59
N ARG A 40 3.29 -4.92 -18.37
CA ARG A 40 4.16 -4.32 -17.35
C ARG A 40 5.27 -3.43 -17.90
N LEU A 41 5.28 -3.19 -19.20
CA LEU A 41 6.25 -2.27 -19.79
C LEU A 41 5.85 -0.84 -19.51
N CYS A 42 6.78 -0.08 -18.97
CA CYS A 42 6.59 1.34 -18.76
C CYS A 42 6.96 2.09 -20.05
N GLU A 43 5.98 2.66 -20.71
CA GLU A 43 6.15 3.52 -21.88
C GLU A 43 6.14 5.01 -21.52
N THR A 44 6.02 5.34 -20.24
CA THR A 44 5.94 6.73 -19.78
C THR A 44 7.32 7.39 -19.81
N PRO A 45 7.55 8.41 -20.65
CA PRO A 45 8.79 9.16 -20.63
C PRO A 45 8.97 9.83 -19.26
N ASN A 46 10.19 9.78 -18.71
CA ASN A 46 10.52 10.32 -17.38
C ASN A 46 9.65 9.76 -16.24
N CYS A 47 9.35 8.47 -16.27
CA CYS A 47 8.63 7.80 -15.22
C CYS A 47 9.32 7.98 -13.87
N ILE A 48 8.60 8.40 -12.85
CA ILE A 48 9.13 8.64 -11.49
C ILE A 48 9.17 7.35 -10.67
N VAL A 49 8.30 6.39 -10.99
CA VAL A 49 8.15 5.15 -10.22
C VAL A 49 9.21 4.11 -10.58
N CYS A 50 9.35 3.80 -11.88
CA CYS A 50 10.21 2.71 -12.35
C CYS A 50 11.70 2.86 -12.03
N PRO A 51 12.30 4.05 -12.01
CA PRO A 51 13.72 4.21 -11.65
C PRO A 51 14.06 3.82 -10.22
N SER A 52 13.10 3.90 -9.31
CA SER A 52 13.27 3.56 -7.88
C SER A 52 12.79 2.16 -7.53
N GLY A 53 12.04 1.51 -8.42
CA GLY A 53 11.48 0.18 -8.28
C GLY A 53 11.91 -0.74 -9.44
N ARG A 54 10.95 -1.53 -9.92
CA ARG A 54 11.13 -2.39 -11.10
C ARG A 54 10.44 -1.76 -12.31
N GLN A 55 10.96 -2.06 -13.51
CA GLN A 55 10.28 -1.67 -14.73
C GLN A 55 8.84 -2.23 -14.76
N GLY A 56 7.87 -1.35 -15.01
CA GLY A 56 6.45 -1.66 -15.01
C GLY A 56 5.74 -1.52 -13.66
N ASP A 57 6.44 -1.19 -12.58
CA ASP A 57 5.78 -0.95 -11.28
C ASP A 57 4.79 0.22 -11.33
N CYS A 58 5.00 1.16 -12.25
CA CYS A 58 4.12 2.31 -12.42
C CYS A 58 2.68 1.93 -12.87
N VAL A 59 2.51 0.84 -13.60
CA VAL A 59 1.20 0.37 -14.09
C VAL A 59 0.52 -0.61 -13.13
N VAL A 60 1.21 -1.03 -12.07
CA VAL A 60 0.65 -1.96 -11.08
C VAL A 60 -0.43 -1.27 -10.25
N SER A 61 -1.52 -1.99 -10.00
CA SER A 61 -2.65 -1.59 -9.16
C SER A 61 -2.77 -2.49 -7.94
N GLY A 62 -3.53 -2.05 -6.93
CA GLY A 62 -3.71 -2.82 -5.70
C GLY A 62 -2.41 -2.94 -4.92
N VAL A 63 -1.78 -1.81 -4.56
CA VAL A 63 -0.47 -1.80 -3.89
C VAL A 63 -0.45 -0.91 -2.66
N ILE A 64 0.41 -1.29 -1.73
CA ILE A 64 0.94 -0.42 -0.68
C ILE A 64 2.29 0.07 -1.18
N TYR A 65 2.53 1.37 -1.11
CA TYR A 65 3.74 1.99 -1.63
C TYR A 65 4.38 2.94 -0.62
N LEU A 66 5.69 3.10 -0.77
CA LEU A 66 6.52 4.02 -0.01
C LEU A 66 7.00 5.14 -0.92
N ILE A 67 6.81 6.38 -0.52
CA ILE A 67 7.43 7.56 -1.11
C ILE A 67 8.51 8.04 -0.15
N THR A 68 9.74 8.18 -0.65
CA THR A 68 10.88 8.66 0.13
C THR A 68 11.41 9.96 -0.48
N CYS A 69 11.57 11.00 0.34
CA CYS A 69 12.28 12.22 -0.06
C CYS A 69 13.77 11.89 -0.23
N GLN A 70 14.32 12.10 -1.43
CA GLN A 70 15.71 11.75 -1.70
C GLN A 70 16.74 12.63 -0.96
N LEU A 71 16.35 13.82 -0.50
CA LEU A 71 17.24 14.74 0.21
C LEU A 71 17.27 14.47 1.72
N TYR A 72 16.11 14.29 2.33
CA TYR A 72 16.00 14.18 3.80
C TYR A 72 15.66 12.76 4.27
N GLY A 73 15.42 11.81 3.38
CA GLY A 73 15.02 10.44 3.75
C GLY A 73 13.64 10.34 4.40
N ALA A 74 12.87 11.43 4.44
CA ALA A 74 11.53 11.41 5.02
C ALA A 74 10.61 10.50 4.20
N GLU A 75 9.78 9.70 4.89
CA GLU A 75 8.98 8.65 4.31
C GLU A 75 7.48 8.93 4.44
N TYR A 76 6.73 8.54 3.41
CA TYR A 76 5.27 8.48 3.38
C TYR A 76 4.82 7.13 2.85
N ILE A 77 3.93 6.47 3.56
CA ILE A 77 3.29 5.21 3.15
C ILE A 77 1.85 5.49 2.74
N GLY A 78 1.42 4.88 1.63
CA GLY A 78 0.05 4.99 1.15
C GLY A 78 -0.39 3.74 0.40
N GLU A 79 -1.70 3.62 0.18
CA GLU A 79 -2.30 2.57 -0.62
C GLU A 79 -2.98 3.11 -1.88
N THR A 80 -3.13 2.26 -2.89
CA THR A 80 -3.94 2.57 -4.05
C THR A 80 -4.53 1.33 -4.71
N GLY A 81 -5.82 1.38 -5.03
CA GLY A 81 -6.46 0.39 -5.91
C GLY A 81 -6.26 0.66 -7.39
N ARG A 82 -5.81 1.87 -7.76
CA ARG A 82 -5.52 2.29 -9.14
C ARG A 82 -4.05 2.08 -9.47
N SER A 83 -3.68 2.29 -10.76
CA SER A 83 -2.28 2.25 -11.18
C SER A 83 -1.42 3.21 -10.35
N LEU A 84 -0.26 2.76 -9.92
CA LEU A 84 0.62 3.51 -9.03
C LEU A 84 1.06 4.85 -9.64
N CYS A 85 1.32 4.91 -10.96
CA CYS A 85 1.68 6.15 -11.64
C CYS A 85 0.58 7.23 -11.52
N ILE A 86 -0.69 6.85 -11.59
CA ILE A 86 -1.82 7.80 -11.44
C ILE A 86 -1.81 8.36 -10.03
N ARG A 87 -1.65 7.50 -9.02
CA ARG A 87 -1.65 7.92 -7.63
C ARG A 87 -0.46 8.82 -7.30
N VAL A 88 0.75 8.45 -7.76
CA VAL A 88 1.95 9.28 -7.57
C VAL A 88 1.79 10.64 -8.26
N LYS A 89 1.23 10.67 -9.48
CA LYS A 89 0.94 11.94 -10.17
C LYS A 89 -0.01 12.83 -9.37
N GLU A 90 -1.06 12.26 -8.77
CA GLU A 90 -1.97 13.03 -7.90
C GLU A 90 -1.24 13.65 -6.70
N HIS A 91 -0.29 12.93 -6.09
CA HIS A 91 0.55 13.49 -5.03
C HIS A 91 1.39 14.65 -5.54
N LEU A 92 2.01 14.53 -6.70
CA LEU A 92 2.84 15.57 -7.31
C LEU A 92 2.00 16.78 -7.76
N ASP A 93 0.84 16.54 -8.38
CA ASP A 93 -0.09 17.61 -8.74
C ASP A 93 -0.59 18.37 -7.50
N GLY A 94 -0.78 17.67 -6.39
CA GLY A 94 -1.07 18.25 -5.08
C GLY A 94 0.05 19.15 -4.57
N LEU A 95 1.31 18.78 -4.84
CA LEU A 95 2.48 19.60 -4.53
C LEU A 95 2.46 20.93 -5.33
N VAL A 96 2.20 20.86 -6.64
CA VAL A 96 2.17 22.05 -7.51
C VAL A 96 1.03 22.99 -7.15
N LYS A 97 -0.16 22.44 -6.88
CA LYS A 97 -1.38 23.20 -6.56
C LYS A 97 -1.43 23.71 -5.11
N SER A 98 -0.34 23.55 -4.34
CA SER A 98 -0.24 23.99 -2.93
C SER A 98 -1.44 23.56 -2.06
N LYS A 99 -1.98 22.35 -2.31
CA LYS A 99 -3.03 21.79 -1.45
C LYS A 99 -2.47 21.64 -0.03
N THR A 100 -2.95 22.48 0.87
CA THR A 100 -2.46 22.58 2.26
C THR A 100 -2.62 21.31 3.07
N SER A 101 -3.49 20.39 2.64
CA SER A 101 -3.84 19.16 3.36
C SER A 101 -3.01 17.91 2.99
N SER A 102 -2.17 17.98 1.93
CA SER A 102 -1.36 16.79 1.54
C SER A 102 -0.11 16.65 2.40
N PRO A 103 0.23 15.44 2.89
CA PRO A 103 1.45 15.18 3.66
C PRO A 103 2.73 15.63 2.95
N LEU A 104 2.85 15.34 1.65
CA LEU A 104 3.99 15.77 0.84
C LEU A 104 4.06 17.30 0.71
N SER A 105 2.91 17.97 0.61
CA SER A 105 2.88 19.44 0.56
C SER A 105 3.30 20.06 1.91
N ALA A 106 2.94 19.45 3.02
CA ALA A 106 3.40 19.85 4.34
C ALA A 106 4.93 19.71 4.44
N HIS A 107 5.47 18.55 4.05
CA HIS A 107 6.92 18.30 4.03
C HIS A 107 7.68 19.31 3.15
N ARG A 108 7.15 19.62 1.95
CA ARG A 108 7.74 20.62 1.06
C ARG A 108 7.86 21.99 1.73
N ARG A 109 6.83 22.43 2.44
CA ARG A 109 6.85 23.74 3.14
C ARG A 109 7.80 23.75 4.32
N GLN A 110 7.85 22.65 5.06
CA GLN A 110 8.64 22.56 6.30
C GLN A 110 10.13 22.34 6.06
N CYS A 111 10.48 21.58 5.03
CA CYS A 111 11.84 21.10 4.83
C CYS A 111 12.51 21.62 3.55
N HIS A 112 11.74 22.12 2.58
CA HIS A 112 12.26 22.51 1.26
C HIS A 112 11.97 23.96 0.87
N ASP A 113 11.61 24.82 1.82
CA ASP A 113 11.28 26.24 1.57
C ASP A 113 10.33 26.42 0.39
N ASN A 114 9.35 25.51 0.29
CA ASN A 114 8.38 25.46 -0.79
C ASN A 114 8.96 25.18 -2.20
N THR A 115 10.22 24.76 -2.32
CA THR A 115 10.85 24.38 -3.59
C THR A 115 10.51 22.93 -3.98
N PRO A 116 10.53 22.58 -5.29
CA PRO A 116 10.38 21.20 -5.74
C PRO A 116 11.50 20.30 -5.21
N PHE A 117 11.16 19.06 -4.86
CA PHE A 117 12.13 18.06 -4.42
C PHE A 117 11.93 16.73 -5.14
N LYS A 118 12.99 15.93 -5.18
CA LYS A 118 12.97 14.60 -5.81
C LYS A 118 12.48 13.55 -4.83
N ILE A 119 11.67 12.63 -5.35
CA ILE A 119 11.14 11.49 -4.60
C ILE A 119 11.56 10.18 -5.23
N ALA A 120 11.68 9.15 -4.42
CA ALA A 120 11.76 7.74 -4.82
C ALA A 120 10.43 7.06 -4.46
N VAL A 121 9.98 6.13 -5.28
CA VAL A 121 8.72 5.39 -5.06
C VAL A 121 8.99 3.91 -5.18
N THR A 122 8.65 3.13 -4.13
CA THR A 122 8.80 1.67 -4.12
C THR A 122 7.50 1.00 -3.68
N ILE A 123 7.23 -0.20 -4.20
CA ILE A 123 6.10 -1.03 -3.78
C ILE A 123 6.52 -1.84 -2.56
N LEU A 124 5.78 -1.73 -1.46
CA LEU A 124 5.98 -2.52 -0.25
C LEU A 124 5.23 -3.85 -0.31
N ALA A 125 3.97 -3.83 -0.74
CA ALA A 125 3.14 -5.01 -0.85
C ALA A 125 2.11 -4.88 -1.98
N ARG A 126 1.51 -6.01 -2.37
CA ARG A 126 0.44 -6.09 -3.37
C ARG A 126 -0.77 -6.78 -2.75
N GLU A 127 -1.91 -6.09 -2.76
CA GLU A 127 -3.16 -6.62 -2.28
C GLU A 127 -4.33 -6.06 -3.11
N SER A 128 -5.12 -6.92 -3.68
CA SER A 128 -6.25 -6.56 -4.54
C SER A 128 -7.52 -6.25 -3.76
N ASP A 129 -7.71 -6.89 -2.61
CA ASP A 129 -8.84 -6.61 -1.73
C ASP A 129 -8.67 -5.26 -1.04
N VAL A 130 -9.73 -4.46 -1.03
CA VAL A 130 -9.70 -3.08 -0.51
C VAL A 130 -9.49 -3.07 1.00
N LEU A 131 -10.16 -3.94 1.73
CA LEU A 131 -10.09 -3.96 3.19
C LEU A 131 -8.74 -4.49 3.65
N ALA A 132 -8.28 -5.60 3.07
CA ALA A 132 -6.98 -6.18 3.35
C ALA A 132 -5.85 -5.18 3.03
N ARG A 133 -5.95 -4.45 1.91
CA ARG A 133 -4.96 -3.44 1.53
C ARG A 133 -4.88 -2.27 2.51
N LYS A 134 -6.02 -1.75 2.98
CA LYS A 134 -6.05 -0.70 4.01
C LYS A 134 -5.51 -1.19 5.35
N THR A 135 -5.80 -2.44 5.70
CA THR A 135 -5.24 -3.05 6.91
C THR A 135 -3.72 -3.17 6.82
N LEU A 136 -3.19 -3.65 5.68
CA LEU A 136 -1.75 -3.71 5.43
C LEU A 136 -1.09 -2.33 5.45
N GLU A 137 -1.71 -1.30 4.86
CA GLU A 137 -1.22 0.08 4.95
C GLU A 137 -1.06 0.51 6.41
N ALA A 138 -2.08 0.28 7.24
CA ALA A 138 -2.06 0.64 8.65
C ALA A 138 -0.95 -0.12 9.42
N PHE A 139 -0.74 -1.42 9.12
CA PHE A 139 0.37 -2.18 9.68
C PHE A 139 1.73 -1.59 9.29
N TYR A 140 1.94 -1.29 8.01
CA TYR A 140 3.19 -0.68 7.54
C TYR A 140 3.45 0.68 8.18
N ILE A 141 2.41 1.52 8.33
CA ILE A 141 2.52 2.82 9.00
C ILE A 141 2.88 2.63 10.47
N THR A 142 2.25 1.69 11.16
CA THR A 142 2.52 1.41 12.57
C THR A 142 3.95 0.88 12.77
N ALA A 143 4.39 -0.08 11.95
CA ALA A 143 5.70 -0.71 12.06
C ALA A 143 6.85 0.25 11.70
N LYS A 144 6.70 1.06 10.65
CA LYS A 144 7.75 1.97 10.17
C LYS A 144 7.70 3.37 10.75
N SER A 145 6.55 3.79 11.30
CA SER A 145 6.32 5.13 11.86
C SER A 145 6.82 6.27 10.94
N PRO A 146 6.40 6.32 9.66
CA PRO A 146 6.92 7.26 8.68
C PRO A 146 6.56 8.70 9.06
N ILE A 147 7.52 9.62 8.90
CA ILE A 147 7.43 10.99 9.39
C ILE A 147 6.32 11.79 8.70
N MET A 148 6.05 11.51 7.42
CA MET A 148 5.07 12.28 6.65
C MET A 148 3.62 11.82 6.85
N ASN A 149 3.38 10.60 7.38
CA ASN A 149 2.02 10.15 7.67
C ASN A 149 1.48 10.86 8.92
N ARG A 150 0.23 11.29 8.85
CA ARG A 150 -0.46 11.83 10.03
C ARG A 150 -1.05 10.67 10.83
N LYS A 151 -0.99 10.76 12.15
CA LYS A 151 -1.56 9.74 13.03
C LYS A 151 -3.07 9.50 12.80
N GLU A 152 -3.78 10.55 12.37
CA GLU A 152 -5.22 10.49 12.09
C GLU A 152 -5.56 9.82 10.75
N GLU A 153 -4.60 9.64 9.85
CA GLU A 153 -4.80 8.91 8.58
C GLU A 153 -4.84 7.40 8.77
N CYS A 154 -4.31 6.90 9.87
CA CYS A 154 -4.53 5.54 10.32
C CYS A 154 -5.94 5.45 10.92
N ILE A 155 -6.96 5.23 10.09
CA ILE A 155 -8.30 4.89 10.57
C ILE A 155 -8.11 3.69 11.52
N ALA A 156 -8.26 3.98 12.81
CA ALA A 156 -8.49 3.06 13.91
C ALA A 156 -8.31 1.55 13.59
N VAL A 157 -7.15 1.16 13.14
CA VAL A 157 -6.67 -0.15 13.49
C VAL A 157 -6.30 0.05 14.95
N THR A 158 -7.21 -0.33 15.84
CA THR A 158 -7.05 -0.30 17.27
C THR A 158 -5.69 -0.87 17.67
N ASN A 159 -5.22 -0.68 18.88
CA ASN A 159 -3.97 -1.24 19.42
C ASN A 159 -3.84 -2.78 19.31
N GLU A 160 -4.80 -3.44 18.66
CA GLU A 160 -4.86 -4.88 18.37
C GLU A 160 -3.82 -5.42 17.37
N PRO A 161 -3.27 -4.65 16.39
CA PRO A 161 -2.25 -5.17 15.48
C PRO A 161 -0.88 -5.42 16.11
N ALA A 162 -0.56 -4.79 17.23
CA ALA A 162 0.76 -4.91 17.85
C ALA A 162 1.21 -6.38 18.10
N PRO A 163 0.33 -7.32 18.52
CA PRO A 163 0.70 -8.73 18.70
C PRO A 163 1.01 -9.47 17.41
N TYR A 164 0.64 -8.93 16.24
CA TYR A 164 0.77 -9.60 14.93
C TYR A 164 1.90 -9.04 14.06
N GLN A 165 2.63 -8.04 14.52
CA GLN A 165 3.73 -7.41 13.77
C GLN A 165 4.83 -8.42 13.41
N ASP A 166 5.18 -9.31 14.33
CA ASP A 166 6.20 -10.35 14.13
C ASP A 166 5.81 -11.38 13.05
N LEU A 167 4.51 -11.53 12.79
CA LEU A 167 4.01 -12.45 11.75
C LEU A 167 4.07 -11.86 10.34
N CYS A 168 4.25 -10.55 10.23
CA CYS A 168 4.28 -9.83 8.95
C CYS A 168 5.70 -9.69 8.36
N GLY A 169 6.74 -10.19 9.04
CA GLY A 169 8.12 -10.18 8.55
C GLY A 169 8.73 -8.78 8.39
N PHE A 170 8.41 -7.88 9.31
CA PHE A 170 8.99 -6.53 9.37
C PHE A 170 10.22 -6.49 10.26
#